data_d4b7f2239a044f9474b82d71b8fa4c9a
#
_entry.id   d4b7f2239a044f9474b82d71b8fa4c9a
#
_cell.length_a   1.000
_cell.length_b   1.000
_cell.length_c   1.000
_cell.angle_alpha   90.00
_cell.angle_beta   90.00
_cell.angle_gamma   90.00
#
_symmetry.space_group_name_H-M   'P 1'
#
loop_
_entity.id
_entity.type
_entity.pdbx_description
1 polymer ?
#
loop_
_entity_poly.entity_id
_entity_poly.type
_entity_poly.pdbx_seq_one_letter_code
_entity_poly.pdbx_strand_id
1 'polypeptide(L)'
;LAVALQGTLWSAPGGDFYGIFPHNLLVGLFAPVFLFATLALAMGVRRFWRDVTPATSGAALSAPATAEAADAVLRLKYLDGGHGEGCHNEDDAYTLARRRCHHLTFYGFMLCFAATSVATLYHYAFGWIAPYDLPSLPKLLGLVGGVSLALGTAGLWRLNLKRHPAHGDAAQKPMDRGFIALLFLTATSGLALWAARGTPALALLLCLHLGAVMALFATMPYGKFGHGIFRTASLLRHAVEKRQPNPIGLGAD
;
A
#
# COMPACT_ATOMS: atom_id res chain seq x y z
N LEU A 1 6.32 10.35 -23.44
CA LEU A 1 4.99 10.92 -23.68
C LEU A 1 4.98 12.43 -23.39
N ALA A 2 5.44 12.90 -22.17
CA ALA A 2 5.47 14.32 -21.85
C ALA A 2 6.30 15.14 -22.86
N VAL A 3 7.47 14.64 -23.27
CA VAL A 3 8.28 15.28 -24.34
C VAL A 3 7.54 15.33 -25.66
N ALA A 4 6.81 14.27 -26.03
CA ALA A 4 6.01 14.25 -27.26
C ALA A 4 4.82 15.22 -27.23
N LEU A 5 4.28 15.51 -26.04
CA LEU A 5 3.15 16.43 -25.87
C LEU A 5 3.60 17.90 -25.74
N GLN A 6 4.77 18.17 -25.17
CA GLN A 6 5.22 19.51 -24.79
C GLN A 6 6.58 19.90 -25.37
N GLY A 7 7.28 18.98 -26.02
CA GLY A 7 8.61 19.20 -26.56
C GLY A 7 9.74 19.21 -25.52
N THR A 8 9.43 19.26 -24.21
CA THR A 8 10.42 19.29 -23.13
C THR A 8 9.88 18.66 -21.84
N LEU A 9 10.80 18.11 -21.02
CA LEU A 9 10.51 17.70 -19.64
C LEU A 9 10.72 18.84 -18.62
N TRP A 10 11.17 19.99 -19.09
CA TRP A 10 11.51 21.12 -18.22
C TRP A 10 10.51 22.26 -18.45
N SER A 11 9.29 22.07 -17.92
CA SER A 11 8.19 23.03 -18.05
C SER A 11 7.31 23.06 -16.82
N ALA A 12 6.79 24.23 -16.50
CA ALA A 12 5.87 24.45 -15.41
C ALA A 12 4.70 25.32 -15.87
N PRO A 13 3.72 24.78 -16.61
CA PRO A 13 2.55 25.55 -17.07
C PRO A 13 1.67 25.91 -15.87
N GLY A 14 1.99 27.04 -15.18
CA GLY A 14 1.23 27.56 -14.04
C GLY A 14 1.02 26.61 -12.86
N GLY A 15 1.78 25.51 -12.76
CA GLY A 15 1.57 24.48 -11.76
C GLY A 15 0.40 23.53 -12.03
N ASP A 16 -0.16 23.57 -13.24
CA ASP A 16 -1.27 22.73 -13.66
C ASP A 16 -0.77 21.36 -14.17
N PHE A 17 -1.20 20.28 -13.52
CA PHE A 17 -0.86 18.92 -13.91
C PHE A 17 -1.52 18.49 -15.22
N TYR A 18 -2.73 18.98 -15.49
CA TYR A 18 -3.48 18.64 -16.70
C TYR A 18 -2.98 19.39 -17.93
N GLY A 19 -2.25 20.49 -17.75
CA GLY A 19 -1.48 21.12 -18.81
C GLY A 19 -0.31 20.26 -19.29
N ILE A 20 0.21 19.34 -18.44
CA ILE A 20 1.26 18.39 -18.81
C ILE A 20 0.68 17.09 -19.34
N PHE A 21 -0.29 16.51 -18.62
CA PHE A 21 -1.01 15.30 -19.00
C PHE A 21 -2.51 15.54 -18.94
N PRO A 22 -3.19 15.57 -20.09
CA PRO A 22 -4.65 15.71 -20.11
C PRO A 22 -5.34 14.66 -19.26
N HIS A 23 -6.39 15.05 -18.53
CA HIS A 23 -7.11 14.18 -17.59
C HIS A 23 -7.55 12.84 -18.23
N ASN A 24 -8.16 12.89 -19.40
CA ASN A 24 -8.63 11.69 -20.09
C ASN A 24 -7.51 10.72 -20.47
N LEU A 25 -6.31 11.25 -20.75
CA LEU A 25 -5.12 10.44 -21.00
C LEU A 25 -4.69 9.71 -19.72
N LEU A 26 -4.67 10.41 -18.57
CA LEU A 26 -4.37 9.78 -17.29
C LEU A 26 -5.37 8.69 -16.94
N VAL A 27 -6.65 8.94 -17.12
CA VAL A 27 -7.70 7.93 -16.92
C VAL A 27 -7.47 6.73 -17.85
N GLY A 28 -7.22 6.96 -19.14
CA GLY A 28 -6.95 5.89 -20.10
C GLY A 28 -5.71 5.05 -19.79
N LEU A 29 -4.69 5.63 -19.15
CA LEU A 29 -3.48 4.92 -18.74
C LEU A 29 -3.66 4.15 -17.42
N PHE A 30 -4.27 4.78 -16.41
CA PHE A 30 -4.31 4.24 -15.06
C PHE A 30 -5.50 3.30 -14.82
N ALA A 31 -6.67 3.57 -15.41
CA ALA A 31 -7.86 2.76 -15.17
C ALA A 31 -7.69 1.29 -15.60
N PRO A 32 -7.12 0.96 -16.78
CA PRO A 32 -6.87 -0.43 -17.15
C PRO A 32 -5.91 -1.15 -16.20
N VAL A 33 -4.84 -0.48 -15.77
CA VAL A 33 -3.85 -1.06 -14.85
C VAL A 33 -4.44 -1.27 -13.45
N PHE A 34 -5.21 -0.30 -12.96
CA PHE A 34 -5.91 -0.43 -11.68
C PHE A 34 -6.95 -1.56 -11.72
N LEU A 35 -7.74 -1.64 -12.80
CA LEU A 35 -8.73 -2.69 -12.99
C LEU A 35 -8.06 -4.07 -13.07
N PHE A 36 -6.98 -4.20 -13.83
CA PHE A 36 -6.19 -5.42 -13.91
C PHE A 36 -5.69 -5.86 -12.54
N ALA A 37 -5.04 -4.95 -11.77
CA ALA A 37 -4.53 -5.26 -10.44
C ALA A 37 -5.63 -5.71 -9.49
N THR A 38 -6.76 -5.00 -9.50
CA THR A 38 -7.93 -5.31 -8.65
C THR A 38 -8.53 -6.66 -8.99
N LEU A 39 -8.76 -6.95 -10.29
CA LEU A 39 -9.30 -8.23 -10.74
C LEU A 39 -8.36 -9.40 -10.44
N ALA A 40 -7.06 -9.24 -10.69
CA ALA A 40 -6.07 -10.28 -10.42
C ALA A 40 -6.00 -10.61 -8.91
N LEU A 41 -6.00 -9.59 -8.05
CA LEU A 41 -6.03 -9.77 -6.60
C LEU A 41 -7.35 -10.40 -6.13
N ALA A 42 -8.49 -9.95 -6.65
CA ALA A 42 -9.80 -10.52 -6.31
C ALA A 42 -9.90 -12.01 -6.69
N MET A 43 -9.42 -12.35 -7.90
CA MET A 43 -9.35 -13.76 -8.35
C MET A 43 -8.41 -14.58 -7.45
N GLY A 44 -7.25 -14.02 -7.09
CA GLY A 44 -6.30 -14.65 -6.18
C GLY A 44 -6.91 -14.93 -4.80
N VAL A 45 -7.57 -13.94 -4.20
CA VAL A 45 -8.26 -14.09 -2.91
C VAL A 45 -9.40 -15.11 -3.00
N ARG A 46 -10.20 -15.06 -4.06
CA ARG A 46 -11.29 -16.04 -4.27
C ARG A 46 -10.74 -17.47 -4.37
N ARG A 47 -9.64 -17.68 -5.11
CA ARG A 47 -8.98 -18.99 -5.22
C ARG A 47 -8.45 -19.42 -3.88
N PHE A 48 -7.66 -18.57 -3.21
CA PHE A 48 -7.15 -18.83 -1.86
C PHE A 48 -8.26 -19.23 -0.90
N TRP A 49 -9.37 -18.47 -0.87
CA TRP A 49 -10.50 -18.76 0.02
C TRP A 49 -11.10 -20.14 -0.23
N ARG A 50 -11.26 -20.55 -1.50
CA ARG A 50 -11.74 -21.89 -1.83
C ARG A 50 -10.77 -22.98 -1.36
N ASP A 51 -9.48 -22.75 -1.58
CA ASP A 51 -8.44 -23.76 -1.30
C ASP A 51 -8.27 -23.98 0.22
N VAL A 52 -8.50 -22.95 1.05
CA VAL A 52 -8.40 -23.04 2.51
C VAL A 52 -9.74 -23.37 3.19
N THR A 53 -10.85 -23.48 2.44
CA THR A 53 -12.17 -23.78 3.01
C THR A 53 -12.51 -25.25 2.76
N PRO A 54 -12.55 -26.11 3.80
CA PRO A 54 -12.98 -27.49 3.64
C PRO A 54 -14.41 -27.60 3.08
N ALA A 55 -14.65 -28.58 2.22
CA ALA A 55 -15.96 -28.79 1.60
C ALA A 55 -17.08 -29.05 2.63
N THR A 56 -16.71 -29.54 3.81
CA THR A 56 -17.63 -29.87 4.93
C THR A 56 -17.87 -28.72 5.89
N SER A 57 -17.16 -27.58 5.73
CA SER A 57 -17.30 -26.49 6.68
C SER A 57 -18.52 -25.64 6.32
N GLY A 58 -19.58 -25.76 7.12
CA GLY A 58 -20.73 -24.85 7.12
C GLY A 58 -20.41 -23.45 7.71
N ALA A 59 -19.14 -23.05 7.72
CA ALA A 59 -18.66 -21.83 8.33
C ALA A 59 -19.11 -20.59 7.55
N ALA A 60 -20.10 -19.91 8.06
CA ALA A 60 -20.54 -18.61 7.54
C ALA A 60 -19.66 -17.48 8.08
N LEU A 61 -19.43 -16.47 7.24
CA LEU A 61 -18.90 -15.19 7.68
C LEU A 61 -19.85 -14.56 8.71
N SER A 62 -19.31 -14.27 9.90
CA SER A 62 -20.09 -13.63 10.96
C SER A 62 -19.53 -12.23 11.28
N ALA A 63 -20.37 -11.33 11.76
CA ALA A 63 -19.93 -9.99 12.16
C ALA A 63 -18.83 -10.02 13.24
N PRO A 64 -18.89 -10.88 14.27
CA PRO A 64 -17.80 -10.99 15.26
C PRO A 64 -16.48 -11.47 14.64
N ALA A 65 -16.51 -12.44 13.71
CA ALA A 65 -15.29 -12.89 13.03
C ALA A 65 -14.66 -11.80 12.17
N THR A 66 -15.50 -11.05 11.44
CA THR A 66 -15.04 -9.92 10.64
C THR A 66 -14.45 -8.80 11.50
N ALA A 67 -15.08 -8.47 12.62
CA ALA A 67 -14.59 -7.46 13.55
C ALA A 67 -13.24 -7.87 14.18
N GLU A 68 -13.09 -9.14 14.59
CA GLU A 68 -11.81 -9.66 15.12
C GLU A 68 -10.69 -9.60 14.08
N ALA A 69 -10.98 -10.01 12.84
CA ALA A 69 -10.01 -9.96 11.76
C ALA A 69 -9.63 -8.50 11.42
N ALA A 70 -10.60 -7.60 11.38
CA ALA A 70 -10.36 -6.17 11.15
C ALA A 70 -9.48 -5.56 12.27
N ASP A 71 -9.78 -5.82 13.54
CA ASP A 71 -8.95 -5.38 14.67
C ASP A 71 -7.51 -5.90 14.53
N ALA A 72 -7.34 -7.19 14.24
CA ALA A 72 -6.01 -7.80 14.07
C ALA A 72 -5.22 -7.18 12.92
N VAL A 73 -5.87 -6.84 11.80
CA VAL A 73 -5.24 -6.19 10.64
C VAL A 73 -4.88 -4.75 10.97
N LEU A 74 -5.83 -3.96 11.48
CA LEU A 74 -5.63 -2.53 11.76
C LEU A 74 -4.56 -2.31 12.83
N ARG A 75 -4.52 -3.16 13.84
CA ARG A 75 -3.51 -3.07 14.92
C ARG A 75 -2.20 -3.76 14.57
N LEU A 76 -2.10 -4.42 13.42
CA LEU A 76 -0.95 -5.28 13.06
C LEU A 76 -0.56 -6.20 14.23
N LYS A 77 -1.58 -6.87 14.82
CA LYS A 77 -1.49 -7.59 16.09
C LYS A 77 -0.32 -8.58 16.10
N TYR A 78 -0.18 -9.36 15.04
CA TYR A 78 0.83 -10.42 14.96
C TYR A 78 2.24 -9.97 14.53
N LEU A 79 2.47 -8.64 14.43
CA LEU A 79 3.82 -8.09 14.28
C LEU A 79 4.46 -7.72 15.62
N ASP A 80 3.85 -8.10 16.74
CA ASP A 80 4.42 -7.97 18.08
C ASP A 80 5.16 -9.22 18.58
N GLY A 81 5.38 -10.19 17.70
CA GLY A 81 6.06 -11.44 18.02
C GLY A 81 5.18 -12.49 18.71
N GLY A 82 3.89 -12.19 18.90
CA GLY A 82 2.92 -13.06 19.59
C GLY A 82 2.92 -12.93 21.13
N HIS A 83 3.97 -12.37 21.71
CA HIS A 83 4.14 -12.14 23.14
C HIS A 83 4.16 -10.65 23.54
N GLY A 84 4.07 -9.73 22.56
CA GLY A 84 4.00 -8.29 22.78
C GLY A 84 5.35 -7.57 22.80
N GLU A 85 6.46 -8.26 22.85
CA GLU A 85 7.82 -7.68 22.93
C GLU A 85 8.41 -7.33 21.56
N GLY A 86 7.86 -7.89 20.47
CA GLY A 86 8.31 -7.65 19.11
C GLY A 86 9.08 -8.81 18.50
N CYS A 87 9.95 -8.51 17.55
CA CYS A 87 10.73 -9.50 16.82
C CYS A 87 12.22 -9.23 16.93
N HIS A 88 13.04 -10.28 16.85
CA HIS A 88 14.49 -10.19 16.65
C HIS A 88 14.80 -9.60 15.26
N ASN A 89 15.78 -8.72 15.15
CA ASN A 89 16.23 -8.17 13.88
C ASN A 89 17.74 -8.43 13.65
N GLU A 90 18.60 -7.98 14.55
CA GLU A 90 20.06 -8.05 14.44
C GLU A 90 20.67 -9.07 15.41
N ASP A 91 20.12 -9.12 16.61
CA ASP A 91 20.55 -9.89 17.77
C ASP A 91 19.35 -10.59 18.42
N ASP A 92 19.56 -11.18 19.59
CA ASP A 92 18.52 -11.85 20.36
C ASP A 92 17.58 -10.89 21.11
N ALA A 93 17.77 -9.57 20.94
CA ALA A 93 16.92 -8.58 21.59
C ALA A 93 15.60 -8.38 20.83
N TYR A 94 14.50 -8.44 21.54
CA TYR A 94 13.17 -8.12 21.00
C TYR A 94 12.98 -6.63 20.78
N THR A 95 12.32 -6.27 19.69
CA THR A 95 12.01 -4.87 19.39
C THR A 95 10.74 -4.71 18.58
N LEU A 96 9.97 -3.69 18.90
CA LEU A 96 8.76 -3.28 18.16
C LEU A 96 9.08 -2.39 16.94
N ALA A 97 10.35 -2.15 16.63
CA ALA A 97 10.74 -1.24 15.54
C ALA A 97 10.09 -1.64 14.19
N ARG A 98 10.08 -2.94 13.85
CA ARG A 98 9.44 -3.46 12.64
C ARG A 98 7.95 -3.15 12.62
N ARG A 99 7.22 -3.39 13.72
CA ARG A 99 5.79 -3.11 13.85
C ARG A 99 5.50 -1.62 13.68
N ARG A 100 6.30 -0.74 14.31
CA ARG A 100 6.15 0.72 14.19
C ARG A 100 6.38 1.21 12.76
N CYS A 101 7.44 0.73 12.10
CA CYS A 101 7.69 1.06 10.69
C CYS A 101 6.59 0.52 9.77
N HIS A 102 6.05 -0.68 10.03
CA HIS A 102 4.89 -1.20 9.30
C HIS A 102 3.63 -0.37 9.51
N HIS A 103 3.34 0.12 10.72
CA HIS A 103 2.22 1.03 10.96
C HIS A 103 2.36 2.31 10.12
N LEU A 104 3.54 2.94 10.12
CA LEU A 104 3.78 4.13 9.30
C LEU A 104 3.61 3.83 7.80
N THR A 105 4.10 2.69 7.33
CA THR A 105 3.97 2.27 5.92
C THR A 105 2.51 1.97 5.58
N PHE A 106 1.81 1.19 6.40
CA PHE A 106 0.43 0.79 6.15
C PHE A 106 -0.52 1.99 6.15
N TYR A 107 -0.51 2.77 7.23
CA TYR A 107 -1.39 3.94 7.33
C TYR A 107 -0.98 5.05 6.36
N GLY A 108 0.33 5.23 6.12
CA GLY A 108 0.82 6.16 5.12
C GLY A 108 0.29 5.83 3.72
N PHE A 109 0.35 4.55 3.32
CA PHE A 109 -0.21 4.09 2.06
C PHE A 109 -1.73 4.29 1.99
N MET A 110 -2.47 3.92 3.04
CA MET A 110 -3.93 4.09 3.10
C MET A 110 -4.34 5.55 3.01
N LEU A 111 -3.60 6.46 3.64
CA LEU A 111 -3.84 7.90 3.54
C LEU A 111 -3.57 8.45 2.13
N CYS A 112 -2.50 8.02 1.48
CA CYS A 112 -2.22 8.38 0.08
C CYS A 112 -3.32 7.86 -0.86
N PHE A 113 -3.79 6.63 -0.64
CA PHE A 113 -4.90 6.05 -1.41
C PHE A 113 -6.21 6.82 -1.16
N ALA A 114 -6.50 7.15 0.10
CA ALA A 114 -7.65 7.99 0.47
C ALA A 114 -7.57 9.39 -0.16
N ALA A 115 -6.38 10.00 -0.21
CA ALA A 115 -6.17 11.29 -0.88
C ALA A 115 -6.58 11.24 -2.34
N THR A 116 -6.15 10.21 -3.08
CA THR A 116 -6.51 10.00 -4.48
C THR A 116 -8.00 9.73 -4.64
N SER A 117 -8.59 8.92 -3.76
CA SER A 117 -10.03 8.61 -3.77
C SER A 117 -10.89 9.86 -3.54
N VAL A 118 -10.52 10.68 -2.56
CA VAL A 118 -11.21 11.96 -2.28
C VAL A 118 -11.02 12.95 -3.43
N ALA A 119 -9.83 13.02 -4.02
CA ALA A 119 -9.58 13.86 -5.20
C ALA A 119 -10.44 13.43 -6.39
N THR A 120 -10.59 12.13 -6.61
CA THR A 120 -11.49 11.57 -7.65
C THR A 120 -12.94 11.95 -7.37
N LEU A 121 -13.39 11.83 -6.11
CA LEU A 121 -14.74 12.25 -5.71
C LEU A 121 -14.94 13.75 -5.93
N TYR A 122 -13.97 14.59 -5.58
CA TYR A 122 -14.01 16.04 -5.80
C TYR A 122 -14.15 16.37 -7.28
N HIS A 123 -13.40 15.68 -8.13
CA HIS A 123 -13.43 15.90 -9.57
C HIS A 123 -14.81 15.54 -10.18
N TYR A 124 -15.31 14.32 -9.90
CA TYR A 124 -16.51 13.81 -10.58
C TYR A 124 -17.83 14.24 -9.93
N ALA A 125 -17.87 14.41 -8.60
CA ALA A 125 -19.10 14.78 -7.90
C ALA A 125 -19.29 16.29 -7.76
N PHE A 126 -18.18 17.04 -7.63
CA PHE A 126 -18.23 18.48 -7.35
C PHE A 126 -17.63 19.35 -8.47
N GLY A 127 -17.00 18.75 -9.49
CA GLY A 127 -16.33 19.49 -10.57
C GLY A 127 -15.07 20.24 -10.12
N TRP A 128 -14.53 19.92 -8.93
CA TRP A 128 -13.33 20.55 -8.42
C TRP A 128 -12.10 19.91 -9.03
N ILE A 129 -11.31 20.69 -9.73
CA ILE A 129 -10.17 20.23 -10.53
C ILE A 129 -8.89 20.32 -9.70
N ALA A 130 -8.07 19.26 -9.72
CA ALA A 130 -6.72 19.29 -9.15
C ALA A 130 -5.79 20.23 -9.99
N PRO A 131 -4.74 20.78 -9.38
CA PRO A 131 -4.21 20.51 -8.05
C PRO A 131 -4.89 21.37 -6.95
N TYR A 132 -5.14 20.72 -5.80
CA TYR A 132 -5.76 21.38 -4.64
C TYR A 132 -4.73 22.12 -3.80
N ASP A 133 -5.14 23.23 -3.16
CA ASP A 133 -4.33 23.98 -2.19
C ASP A 133 -4.61 23.54 -0.75
N LEU A 134 -3.73 23.90 0.20
CA LEU A 134 -3.98 23.73 1.62
C LEU A 134 -5.06 24.74 2.07
N PRO A 135 -5.97 24.31 2.97
CA PRO A 135 -6.00 23.06 3.75
C PRO A 135 -6.96 21.99 3.20
N SER A 136 -7.09 21.83 1.90
CA SER A 136 -8.01 20.84 1.31
C SER A 136 -7.73 19.41 1.80
N LEU A 137 -8.79 18.63 1.97
CA LEU A 137 -8.70 17.27 2.51
C LEU A 137 -7.77 16.35 1.70
N PRO A 138 -7.86 16.26 0.34
CA PRO A 138 -6.94 15.40 -0.41
C PRO A 138 -5.49 15.82 -0.25
N LYS A 139 -5.22 17.12 -0.08
CA LYS A 139 -3.86 17.63 0.14
C LYS A 139 -3.32 17.25 1.51
N LEU A 140 -4.11 17.39 2.57
CA LEU A 140 -3.72 17.00 3.92
C LEU A 140 -3.47 15.49 4.02
N LEU A 141 -4.38 14.68 3.48
CA LEU A 141 -4.23 13.23 3.45
C LEU A 141 -2.96 12.81 2.68
N GLY A 142 -2.72 13.41 1.52
CA GLY A 142 -1.55 13.11 0.69
C GLY A 142 -0.23 13.52 1.36
N LEU A 143 -0.19 14.66 2.04
CA LEU A 143 1.01 15.15 2.74
C LEU A 143 1.34 14.27 3.96
N VAL A 144 0.36 14.05 4.85
CA VAL A 144 0.54 13.21 6.03
C VAL A 144 0.85 11.77 5.63
N GLY A 145 0.11 11.24 4.64
CA GLY A 145 0.31 9.90 4.10
C GLY A 145 1.70 9.74 3.47
N GLY A 146 2.12 10.68 2.64
CA GLY A 146 3.41 10.67 1.97
C GLY A 146 4.58 10.70 2.95
N VAL A 147 4.54 11.58 3.96
CA VAL A 147 5.57 11.64 5.01
C VAL A 147 5.61 10.35 5.82
N SER A 148 4.45 9.84 6.27
CA SER A 148 4.37 8.58 7.01
C SER A 148 4.91 7.40 6.19
N LEU A 149 4.54 7.31 4.92
CA LEU A 149 4.99 6.25 4.02
C LEU A 149 6.50 6.32 3.77
N ALA A 150 7.06 7.52 3.56
CA ALA A 150 8.49 7.70 3.37
C ALA A 150 9.29 7.29 4.62
N LEU A 151 8.88 7.74 5.81
CA LEU A 151 9.53 7.38 7.07
C LEU A 151 9.40 5.88 7.39
N GLY A 152 8.21 5.30 7.18
CA GLY A 152 7.96 3.89 7.39
C GLY A 152 8.83 3.00 6.50
N THR A 153 8.86 3.31 5.21
CA THR A 153 9.65 2.53 4.22
C THR A 153 11.16 2.71 4.42
N ALA A 154 11.63 3.92 4.77
CA ALA A 154 13.04 4.13 5.15
C ALA A 154 13.44 3.29 6.37
N GLY A 155 12.55 3.25 7.39
CA GLY A 155 12.76 2.41 8.57
C GLY A 155 12.78 0.91 8.23
N LEU A 156 11.84 0.43 7.39
CA LEU A 156 11.82 -0.96 6.93
C LEU A 156 13.05 -1.32 6.10
N TRP A 157 13.52 -0.39 5.26
CA TRP A 157 14.76 -0.57 4.49
C TRP A 157 15.96 -0.76 5.41
N ARG A 158 16.11 0.11 6.42
CA ARG A 158 17.17 -0.02 7.42
C ARG A 158 17.10 -1.36 8.15
N LEU A 159 15.92 -1.77 8.62
CA LEU A 159 15.71 -3.06 9.29
C LEU A 159 15.99 -4.26 8.36
N ASN A 160 15.69 -4.13 7.06
CA ASN A 160 16.00 -5.18 6.09
C ASN A 160 17.50 -5.32 5.85
N LEU A 161 18.26 -4.21 5.84
CA LEU A 161 19.71 -4.25 5.70
C LEU A 161 20.40 -4.92 6.91
N LYS A 162 19.88 -4.65 8.11
CA LYS A 162 20.43 -5.13 9.38
C LYS A 162 19.97 -6.55 9.76
N ARG A 163 18.95 -7.08 9.08
CA ARG A 163 18.39 -8.39 9.39
C ARG A 163 19.43 -9.49 9.25
N HIS A 164 19.57 -10.34 10.31
CA HIS A 164 20.44 -11.50 10.28
C HIS A 164 20.13 -12.41 9.08
N PRO A 165 21.15 -12.92 8.37
CA PRO A 165 20.94 -13.74 7.17
C PRO A 165 20.04 -14.97 7.36
N ALA A 166 20.11 -15.59 8.54
CA ALA A 166 19.31 -16.77 8.88
C ALA A 166 17.81 -16.46 9.14
N HIS A 167 17.44 -15.19 9.34
CA HIS A 167 16.05 -14.81 9.65
C HIS A 167 15.17 -14.59 8.42
N GLY A 168 15.47 -15.21 7.30
CA GLY A 168 14.63 -15.11 6.11
C GLY A 168 15.22 -15.75 4.87
N ASP A 169 14.36 -15.98 3.89
CA ASP A 169 14.78 -16.53 2.61
C ASP A 169 15.63 -15.53 1.82
N ALA A 170 16.86 -15.95 1.47
CA ALA A 170 17.79 -15.14 0.70
C ALA A 170 17.24 -14.82 -0.71
N ALA A 171 16.46 -15.75 -1.32
CA ALA A 171 15.87 -15.57 -2.63
C ALA A 171 14.78 -14.49 -2.66
N GLN A 172 14.15 -14.21 -1.52
CA GLN A 172 13.11 -13.17 -1.40
C GLN A 172 13.67 -11.76 -1.16
N LYS A 173 14.96 -11.63 -0.82
CA LYS A 173 15.58 -10.32 -0.51
C LYS A 173 15.45 -9.28 -1.64
N PRO A 174 15.68 -9.63 -2.93
CA PRO A 174 15.53 -8.65 -4.02
C PRO A 174 14.09 -8.13 -4.15
N MET A 175 13.10 -9.02 -4.02
CA MET A 175 11.68 -8.65 -4.08
C MET A 175 11.29 -7.76 -2.88
N ASP A 176 11.73 -8.09 -1.67
CA ASP A 176 11.49 -7.28 -0.47
C ASP A 176 12.04 -5.86 -0.65
N ARG A 177 13.31 -5.76 -1.08
CA ARG A 177 13.99 -4.48 -1.28
C ARG A 177 13.39 -3.68 -2.43
N GLY A 178 13.09 -4.33 -3.56
CA GLY A 178 12.45 -3.69 -4.70
C GLY A 178 11.10 -3.09 -4.34
N PHE A 179 10.29 -3.82 -3.57
CA PHE A 179 9.00 -3.32 -3.12
C PHE A 179 9.11 -2.15 -2.14
N ILE A 180 10.00 -2.23 -1.14
CA ILE A 180 10.24 -1.13 -0.19
C ILE A 180 10.75 0.11 -0.93
N ALA A 181 11.69 -0.06 -1.87
CA ALA A 181 12.24 1.02 -2.68
C ALA A 181 11.18 1.68 -3.56
N LEU A 182 10.28 0.89 -4.17
CA LEU A 182 9.20 1.40 -5.01
C LEU A 182 8.19 2.22 -4.18
N LEU A 183 7.81 1.76 -2.99
CA LEU A 183 6.95 2.52 -2.08
C LEU A 183 7.63 3.81 -1.61
N PHE A 184 8.92 3.75 -1.27
CA PHE A 184 9.69 4.93 -0.89
C PHE A 184 9.78 5.94 -2.04
N LEU A 185 10.06 5.48 -3.26
CA LEU A 185 10.10 6.33 -4.46
C LEU A 185 8.73 6.96 -4.73
N THR A 186 7.65 6.19 -4.61
CA THR A 186 6.28 6.71 -4.79
C THR A 186 5.97 7.82 -3.79
N ALA A 187 6.31 7.62 -2.51
CA ALA A 187 6.08 8.63 -1.48
C ALA A 187 6.94 9.89 -1.69
N THR A 188 8.24 9.72 -1.87
CA THR A 188 9.18 10.84 -1.97
C THR A 188 9.01 11.63 -3.27
N SER A 189 8.73 10.97 -4.40
CA SER A 189 8.43 11.65 -5.66
C SER A 189 7.13 12.46 -5.57
N GLY A 190 6.11 11.99 -4.88
CA GLY A 190 4.87 12.73 -4.64
C GLY A 190 5.08 13.96 -3.75
N LEU A 191 5.88 13.84 -2.69
CA LEU A 191 6.26 14.97 -1.83
C LEU A 191 7.12 15.99 -2.60
N ALA A 192 8.08 15.51 -3.41
CA ALA A 192 8.91 16.37 -4.26
C ALA A 192 8.07 17.10 -5.32
N LEU A 193 7.12 16.42 -5.94
CA LEU A 193 6.16 17.00 -6.88
C LEU A 193 5.36 18.14 -6.24
N TRP A 194 4.91 17.95 -5.00
CA TRP A 194 4.22 18.99 -4.23
C TRP A 194 5.14 20.19 -3.95
N ALA A 195 6.36 19.93 -3.47
CA ALA A 195 7.31 20.99 -3.11
C ALA A 195 7.81 21.78 -4.32
N ALA A 196 7.94 21.14 -5.49
CA ALA A 196 8.41 21.74 -6.72
C ALA A 196 7.29 22.29 -7.61
N ARG A 197 6.04 22.35 -7.12
CA ARG A 197 4.93 22.95 -7.87
C ARG A 197 5.25 24.42 -8.23
N GLY A 198 5.10 24.75 -9.50
CA GLY A 198 5.45 26.09 -10.01
C GLY A 198 6.91 26.25 -10.44
N THR A 199 7.73 25.21 -10.32
CA THR A 199 9.10 25.20 -10.85
C THR A 199 9.17 24.48 -12.21
N PRO A 200 10.24 24.72 -13.01
CA PRO A 200 10.44 23.99 -14.26
C PRO A 200 10.58 22.47 -14.12
N ALA A 201 10.91 21.97 -12.92
CA ALA A 201 11.04 20.53 -12.64
C ALA A 201 9.70 19.79 -12.54
N LEU A 202 8.56 20.50 -12.58
CA LEU A 202 7.23 19.92 -12.39
C LEU A 202 6.93 18.76 -13.34
N ALA A 203 7.20 18.93 -14.64
CA ALA A 203 6.92 17.90 -15.64
C ALA A 203 7.75 16.63 -15.41
N LEU A 204 9.03 16.77 -15.10
CA LEU A 204 9.92 15.64 -14.80
C LEU A 204 9.47 14.89 -13.54
N LEU A 205 9.17 15.61 -12.46
CA LEU A 205 8.73 15.02 -11.20
C LEU A 205 7.34 14.36 -11.32
N LEU A 206 6.46 14.94 -12.14
CA LEU A 206 5.17 14.34 -12.45
C LEU A 206 5.34 13.02 -13.20
N CYS A 207 6.20 12.98 -14.22
CA CYS A 207 6.53 11.74 -14.93
C CYS A 207 7.11 10.67 -14.00
N LEU A 208 8.04 11.05 -13.13
CA LEU A 208 8.66 10.16 -12.17
C LEU A 208 7.62 9.59 -11.18
N HIS A 209 6.77 10.46 -10.62
CA HIS A 209 5.74 10.04 -9.68
C HIS A 209 4.69 9.13 -10.34
N LEU A 210 4.15 9.54 -11.48
CA LEU A 210 3.18 8.73 -12.22
C LEU A 210 3.77 7.39 -12.67
N GLY A 211 5.03 7.37 -13.10
CA GLY A 211 5.75 6.13 -13.43
C GLY A 211 5.91 5.20 -12.23
N ALA A 212 6.25 5.73 -11.05
CA ALA A 212 6.34 4.96 -9.82
C ALA A 212 4.98 4.38 -9.40
N VAL A 213 3.91 5.19 -9.47
CA VAL A 213 2.53 4.74 -9.18
C VAL A 213 2.09 3.67 -10.16
N MET A 214 2.35 3.86 -11.46
CA MET A 214 2.04 2.87 -12.51
C MET A 214 2.76 1.55 -12.25
N ALA A 215 4.06 1.59 -11.97
CA ALA A 215 4.85 0.40 -11.64
C ALA A 215 4.31 -0.30 -10.40
N LEU A 216 3.92 0.45 -9.36
CA LEU A 216 3.33 -0.09 -8.14
C LEU A 216 2.04 -0.86 -8.45
N PHE A 217 1.10 -0.29 -9.18
CA PHE A 217 -0.16 -0.97 -9.52
C PHE A 217 0.06 -2.14 -10.47
N ALA A 218 0.91 -2.01 -11.49
CA ALA A 218 1.20 -3.08 -12.44
C ALA A 218 1.85 -4.31 -11.78
N THR A 219 2.69 -4.09 -10.76
CA THR A 219 3.38 -5.17 -10.04
C THR A 219 2.62 -5.66 -8.80
N MET A 220 1.56 -4.98 -8.40
CA MET A 220 0.81 -5.25 -7.17
C MET A 220 0.35 -6.72 -7.02
N PRO A 221 -0.21 -7.38 -8.03
CA PRO A 221 -0.65 -8.78 -7.92
C PRO A 221 0.50 -9.79 -7.78
N TYR A 222 1.67 -9.45 -8.26
CA TYR A 222 2.84 -10.34 -8.31
C TYR A 222 3.88 -10.03 -7.24
N GLY A 223 3.80 -8.84 -6.67
CA GLY A 223 4.77 -8.32 -5.70
C GLY A 223 4.39 -8.58 -4.25
N LYS A 224 5.21 -8.03 -3.37
CA LYS A 224 4.98 -8.12 -1.91
C LYS A 224 3.72 -7.39 -1.42
N PHE A 225 3.07 -6.57 -2.24
CA PHE A 225 1.80 -5.96 -1.88
C PHE A 225 0.72 -7.01 -1.60
N GLY A 226 0.69 -8.08 -2.39
CA GLY A 226 -0.27 -9.19 -2.22
C GLY A 226 -0.23 -9.81 -0.82
N HIS A 227 0.93 -9.80 -0.11
CA HIS A 227 1.03 -10.40 1.22
C HIS A 227 0.04 -9.78 2.22
N GLY A 228 -0.19 -8.47 2.19
CA GLY A 228 -1.13 -7.80 3.07
C GLY A 228 -2.58 -8.25 2.82
N ILE A 229 -2.95 -8.43 1.57
CA ILE A 229 -4.29 -8.86 1.15
C ILE A 229 -4.53 -10.32 1.53
N PHE A 230 -3.59 -11.23 1.21
CA PHE A 230 -3.71 -12.64 1.58
C PHE A 230 -3.63 -12.86 3.08
N ARG A 231 -2.82 -12.07 3.81
CA ARG A 231 -2.80 -12.12 5.27
C ARG A 231 -4.13 -11.67 5.87
N THR A 232 -4.76 -10.63 5.33
CA THR A 232 -6.11 -10.20 5.74
C THR A 232 -7.12 -11.32 5.53
N ALA A 233 -7.10 -11.97 4.38
CA ALA A 233 -7.97 -13.12 4.11
C ALA A 233 -7.69 -14.30 5.06
N SER A 234 -6.43 -14.59 5.36
CA SER A 234 -6.04 -15.63 6.32
C SER A 234 -6.51 -15.33 7.74
N LEU A 235 -6.39 -14.09 8.19
CA LEU A 235 -6.87 -13.68 9.52
C LEU A 235 -8.39 -13.76 9.63
N LEU A 236 -9.10 -13.40 8.56
CA LEU A 236 -10.55 -13.58 8.51
C LEU A 236 -10.93 -15.06 8.56
N ARG A 237 -10.21 -15.91 7.81
CA ARG A 237 -10.44 -17.36 7.86
C ARG A 237 -10.18 -17.94 9.25
N HIS A 238 -9.06 -17.57 9.88
CA HIS A 238 -8.74 -17.96 11.24
C HIS A 238 -9.83 -17.56 12.24
N ALA A 239 -10.33 -16.32 12.15
CA ALA A 239 -11.40 -15.83 13.02
C ALA A 239 -12.73 -16.60 12.82
N VAL A 240 -13.00 -17.09 11.61
CA VAL A 240 -14.14 -17.93 11.30
C VAL A 240 -13.95 -19.34 11.88
N GLU A 241 -12.78 -19.94 11.67
CA GLU A 241 -12.46 -21.30 12.15
C GLU A 241 -12.47 -21.41 13.66
N LYS A 242 -11.93 -20.44 14.36
CA LYS A 242 -11.93 -20.37 15.84
C LYS A 242 -13.33 -20.45 16.44
N ARG A 243 -14.37 -20.11 15.68
CA ARG A 243 -15.77 -20.12 16.12
C ARG A 243 -16.51 -21.40 15.75
N GLN A 244 -15.83 -22.35 15.11
CA GLN A 244 -16.43 -23.63 14.78
C GLN A 244 -16.25 -24.61 15.91
N PRO A 245 -17.19 -25.59 16.08
CA PRO A 245 -17.02 -26.69 17.01
C PRO A 245 -15.72 -27.44 16.68
N ASN A 246 -14.83 -27.55 17.66
CA ASN A 246 -13.61 -28.34 17.54
C ASN A 246 -13.81 -29.67 18.29
N PRO A 247 -14.13 -30.80 17.62
CA PRO A 247 -14.41 -32.07 18.25
C PRO A 247 -13.18 -32.67 18.94
N ILE A 248 -11.97 -32.20 18.61
CA ILE A 248 -10.72 -32.73 19.18
C ILE A 248 -10.27 -31.88 20.38
N GLY A 249 -10.84 -30.69 20.59
CA GLY A 249 -10.49 -29.80 21.71
C GLY A 249 -9.07 -29.23 21.63
N LEU A 250 -8.33 -29.41 20.53
CA LEU A 250 -6.98 -28.88 20.34
C LEU A 250 -7.05 -27.40 19.91
N GLY A 251 -6.30 -26.55 20.60
CA GLY A 251 -6.22 -25.12 20.26
C GLY A 251 -7.46 -24.31 20.67
N ALA A 252 -8.12 -24.70 21.75
CA ALA A 252 -9.26 -23.99 22.34
C ALA A 252 -8.86 -22.84 23.29
N ASP A 253 -7.56 -22.52 23.41
CA ASP A 253 -7.00 -21.49 24.31
C ASP A 253 -7.03 -20.08 23.71
#